data_1b3e03a6c8bd8e137b95cd11a917dec0
#
_entry.id   1b3e03a6c8bd8e137b95cd11a917dec0
#
_cell.length_a   1.000
_cell.length_b   1.000
_cell.length_c   1.000
_cell.angle_alpha   90.00
_cell.angle_beta   90.00
_cell.angle_gamma   90.00
#
_symmetry.space_group_name_H-M   'P 1'
#
loop_
_entity.id
_entity.type
_entity.pdbx_description
1 polymer ?
#
loop_
_entity_poly.entity_id
_entity_poly.type
_entity_poly.pdbx_seq_one_letter_code
_entity_poly.pdbx_strand_id
1 'polypeptide(L)'
;IVMCTPTATPPKWLVDASPDMLAVDSRGALRRFGSRRHYCFSSESYLLQSARITREVAARYGKHAAVAAWQTDNEYDCHDTTLSFSENARVAFRSWLKDKYGDVADLNRAWGAVFWSQEYRSFDEVDPPFQTVTEANPSHRLDYRRFSSDQVVRFNRQQTDIIRELSPGCDILHNFMGVSTSFDHFDIGKDLDAASW
;
A
#
# COMPACT_ATOMS: atom_id res chain seq x y z
N ILE A 1 -25.59 -9.66 4.20
CA ILE A 1 -24.28 -9.55 4.88
C ILE A 1 -23.31 -8.92 3.91
N VAL A 2 -22.57 -7.88 4.33
CA VAL A 2 -21.37 -7.43 3.66
C VAL A 2 -20.17 -8.14 4.32
N MET A 3 -19.46 -8.96 3.55
CA MET A 3 -18.28 -9.66 4.02
C MET A 3 -17.06 -8.74 3.94
N CYS A 4 -16.22 -8.72 4.96
CA CYS A 4 -14.96 -7.95 4.92
C CYS A 4 -13.76 -8.89 4.79
N THR A 5 -12.77 -8.51 3.98
CA THR A 5 -11.48 -9.20 4.00
C THR A 5 -10.75 -8.89 5.32
N PRO A 6 -10.23 -9.88 6.04
CA PRO A 6 -9.65 -9.67 7.38
C PRO A 6 -8.18 -9.24 7.30
N THR A 7 -7.86 -8.26 6.45
CA THR A 7 -6.49 -7.86 6.13
C THR A 7 -6.01 -6.61 6.90
N ALA A 8 -6.92 -5.83 7.49
CA ALA A 8 -6.55 -4.64 8.24
C ALA A 8 -5.81 -4.94 9.57
N THR A 9 -5.95 -6.17 10.08
CA THR A 9 -5.48 -6.56 11.42
C THR A 9 -4.73 -7.88 11.41
N PRO A 10 -3.51 -7.93 10.84
CA PRO A 10 -2.72 -9.16 10.83
C PRO A 10 -2.50 -9.69 12.26
N PRO A 11 -2.65 -11.01 12.47
CA PRO A 11 -2.55 -11.59 13.80
C PRO A 11 -1.10 -11.64 14.29
N LYS A 12 -0.92 -11.73 15.62
CA LYS A 12 0.40 -11.72 16.27
C LYS A 12 1.34 -12.80 15.73
N TRP A 13 0.82 -14.02 15.52
CA TRP A 13 1.65 -15.12 14.99
C TRP A 13 2.23 -14.82 13.60
N LEU A 14 1.50 -14.07 12.76
CA LEU A 14 1.99 -13.66 11.45
C LEU A 14 3.09 -12.60 11.57
N VAL A 15 2.90 -11.63 12.47
CA VAL A 15 3.93 -10.63 12.76
C VAL A 15 5.22 -11.28 13.28
N ASP A 16 5.09 -12.32 14.13
CA ASP A 16 6.25 -13.05 14.66
C ASP A 16 6.97 -13.88 13.60
N ALA A 17 6.21 -14.45 12.65
CA ALA A 17 6.76 -15.22 11.55
C ALA A 17 7.39 -14.35 10.44
N SER A 18 6.91 -13.12 10.28
CA SER A 18 7.33 -12.19 9.21
C SER A 18 7.45 -10.76 9.74
N PRO A 19 8.39 -10.48 10.66
CA PRO A 19 8.51 -9.15 11.27
C PRO A 19 8.91 -8.04 10.28
N ASP A 20 9.48 -8.41 9.13
CA ASP A 20 9.80 -7.52 8.02
C ASP A 20 8.56 -6.85 7.40
N MET A 21 7.36 -7.43 7.63
CA MET A 21 6.11 -6.82 7.15
C MET A 21 5.75 -5.51 7.85
N LEU A 22 6.36 -5.20 8.98
CA LEU A 22 5.98 -4.03 9.77
C LEU A 22 6.38 -2.72 9.08
N ALA A 23 5.46 -1.76 9.12
CA ALA A 23 5.71 -0.43 8.60
C ALA A 23 6.59 0.40 9.54
N VAL A 24 7.29 1.37 8.97
CA VAL A 24 8.07 2.38 9.70
C VAL A 24 7.43 3.74 9.45
N ASP A 25 7.17 4.51 10.48
CA ASP A 25 6.56 5.83 10.38
C ASP A 25 7.57 6.91 9.95
N SER A 26 7.09 8.14 9.71
CA SER A 26 7.92 9.28 9.28
C SER A 26 8.96 9.73 10.32
N ARG A 27 8.90 9.23 11.55
CA ARG A 27 9.92 9.47 12.59
C ARG A 27 10.96 8.35 12.67
N GLY A 28 10.81 7.31 11.84
CA GLY A 28 11.67 6.13 11.85
C GLY A 28 11.27 5.09 12.91
N ALA A 29 10.10 5.23 13.53
CA ALA A 29 9.63 4.27 14.52
C ALA A 29 8.90 3.10 13.86
N LEU A 30 9.24 1.89 14.26
CA LEU A 30 8.57 0.68 13.82
C LEU A 30 7.16 0.62 14.39
N ARG A 31 6.15 0.45 13.53
CA ARG A 31 4.75 0.25 13.96
C ARG A 31 4.59 -1.17 14.51
N ARG A 32 4.26 -1.27 15.80
CA ARG A 32 4.23 -2.56 16.51
C ARG A 32 2.82 -3.15 16.50
N PHE A 33 2.75 -4.48 16.70
CA PHE A 33 1.49 -5.18 16.96
C PHE A 33 0.74 -4.59 18.17
N GLY A 34 -0.59 -4.65 18.14
CA GLY A 34 -1.47 -4.19 19.21
C GLY A 34 -2.60 -3.28 18.75
N SER A 35 -2.65 -2.99 17.45
CA SER A 35 -3.71 -2.23 16.80
C SER A 35 -3.92 -2.76 15.40
N ARG A 36 -4.43 -1.94 14.49
CA ARG A 36 -4.59 -2.24 13.06
C ARG A 36 -3.54 -1.51 12.23
N ARG A 37 -3.29 -1.94 10.98
CA ARG A 37 -2.47 -1.26 9.98
C ARG A 37 -1.00 -1.08 10.38
N HIS A 38 -0.44 -2.04 11.07
CA HIS A 38 0.97 -2.02 11.40
C HIS A 38 1.87 -2.59 10.30
N TYR A 39 1.32 -2.93 9.14
CA TYR A 39 2.02 -3.50 7.99
C TYR A 39 2.38 -2.44 6.93
N CYS A 40 3.39 -2.76 6.14
CA CYS A 40 3.80 -2.01 4.95
C CYS A 40 3.09 -2.58 3.70
N PHE A 41 2.44 -1.73 2.91
CA PHE A 41 1.79 -2.16 1.66
C PHE A 41 2.76 -2.72 0.61
N SER A 42 4.06 -2.42 0.74
CA SER A 42 5.11 -2.96 -0.13
C SER A 42 5.71 -4.28 0.38
N SER A 43 5.22 -4.84 1.49
CA SER A 43 5.72 -6.12 2.00
C SER A 43 5.17 -7.28 1.18
N GLU A 44 6.02 -7.95 0.41
CA GLU A 44 5.64 -9.11 -0.39
C GLU A 44 5.17 -10.28 0.49
N SER A 45 5.78 -10.48 1.67
CA SER A 45 5.35 -11.49 2.63
C SER A 45 3.91 -11.23 3.09
N TYR A 46 3.56 -9.96 3.37
CA TYR A 46 2.20 -9.62 3.78
C TYR A 46 1.20 -9.66 2.61
N LEU A 47 1.59 -9.22 1.41
CA LEU A 47 0.77 -9.35 0.20
C LEU A 47 0.38 -10.82 -0.03
N LEU A 48 1.33 -11.74 0.07
CA LEU A 48 1.09 -13.18 -0.08
C LEU A 48 0.07 -13.71 0.96
N GLN A 49 0.22 -13.33 2.23
CA GLN A 49 -0.70 -13.77 3.29
C GLN A 49 -2.08 -13.13 3.18
N SER A 50 -2.15 -11.87 2.74
CA SER A 50 -3.42 -11.17 2.47
C SER A 50 -4.18 -11.83 1.33
N ALA A 51 -3.48 -12.18 0.24
CA ALA A 51 -4.08 -12.94 -0.87
C ALA A 51 -4.59 -14.30 -0.40
N ARG A 52 -3.78 -15.03 0.38
CA ARG A 52 -4.16 -16.35 0.90
C ARG A 52 -5.44 -16.28 1.72
N ILE A 53 -5.50 -15.41 2.73
CA ILE A 53 -6.68 -15.33 3.59
C ILE A 53 -7.91 -14.82 2.83
N THR A 54 -7.75 -13.87 1.92
CA THR A 54 -8.84 -13.39 1.05
C THR A 54 -9.39 -14.55 0.22
N ARG A 55 -8.53 -15.36 -0.38
CA ARG A 55 -8.92 -16.53 -1.18
C ARG A 55 -9.67 -17.57 -0.35
N GLU A 56 -9.19 -17.89 0.84
CA GLU A 56 -9.82 -18.86 1.74
C GLU A 56 -11.24 -18.40 2.16
N VAL A 57 -11.39 -17.14 2.54
CA VAL A 57 -12.69 -16.59 2.94
C VAL A 57 -13.64 -16.51 1.75
N ALA A 58 -13.17 -16.05 0.58
CA ALA A 58 -13.98 -15.94 -0.62
C ALA A 58 -14.38 -17.32 -1.18
N ALA A 59 -13.48 -18.31 -1.17
CA ALA A 59 -13.80 -19.68 -1.59
C ALA A 59 -14.87 -20.31 -0.71
N ARG A 60 -14.82 -20.05 0.61
CA ARG A 60 -15.78 -20.61 1.55
C ARG A 60 -17.16 -19.94 1.50
N TYR A 61 -17.20 -18.63 1.38
CA TYR A 61 -18.44 -17.87 1.58
C TYR A 61 -18.93 -17.12 0.32
N GLY A 62 -18.12 -17.01 -0.71
CA GLY A 62 -18.40 -16.17 -1.88
C GLY A 62 -19.66 -16.56 -2.67
N LYS A 63 -20.10 -17.82 -2.54
CA LYS A 63 -21.36 -18.31 -3.17
C LYS A 63 -22.51 -18.49 -2.18
N HIS A 64 -22.35 -18.02 -0.93
CA HIS A 64 -23.39 -18.16 0.08
C HIS A 64 -24.49 -17.12 -0.14
N ALA A 65 -25.75 -17.55 -0.19
CA ALA A 65 -26.90 -16.70 -0.54
C ALA A 65 -27.11 -15.46 0.36
N ALA A 66 -26.56 -15.47 1.57
CA ALA A 66 -26.64 -14.33 2.48
C ALA A 66 -25.54 -13.28 2.25
N VAL A 67 -24.54 -13.55 1.40
CA VAL A 67 -23.50 -12.58 1.06
C VAL A 67 -24.05 -11.68 -0.06
N ALA A 68 -24.24 -10.42 0.26
CA ALA A 68 -24.77 -9.41 -0.65
C ALA A 68 -23.67 -8.56 -1.30
N ALA A 69 -22.56 -8.34 -0.59
CA ALA A 69 -21.43 -7.56 -1.08
C ALA A 69 -20.14 -7.90 -0.29
N TRP A 70 -19.02 -7.40 -0.80
CA TRP A 70 -17.71 -7.49 -0.14
C TRP A 70 -17.16 -6.12 0.16
N GLN A 71 -16.49 -5.97 1.30
CA GLN A 71 -15.64 -4.84 1.62
C GLN A 71 -14.19 -5.31 1.65
N THR A 72 -13.33 -4.65 0.89
CA THR A 72 -11.88 -4.88 0.99
C THR A 72 -11.33 -4.16 2.21
N ASP A 73 -10.52 -4.84 3.02
CA ASP A 73 -9.79 -4.27 4.13
C ASP A 73 -10.64 -3.35 5.04
N ASN A 74 -10.10 -2.21 5.51
CA ASN A 74 -10.85 -1.20 6.28
C ASN A 74 -10.13 0.14 6.30
N GLU A 75 -10.75 1.22 5.89
CA GLU A 75 -10.27 2.61 6.04
C GLU A 75 -8.80 2.79 5.67
N TYR A 76 -8.41 2.59 4.41
CA TYR A 76 -7.04 2.90 3.98
C TYR A 76 -6.65 4.31 4.41
N ASP A 77 -5.37 4.48 4.80
CA ASP A 77 -4.79 5.70 5.36
C ASP A 77 -5.21 6.07 6.80
N CYS A 78 -6.04 5.28 7.46
CA CYS A 78 -6.35 5.51 8.88
C CYS A 78 -5.05 5.67 9.70
N HIS A 79 -4.89 6.79 10.41
CA HIS A 79 -3.70 7.13 11.20
C HIS A 79 -2.40 7.24 10.36
N ASP A 80 -2.46 7.85 9.19
CA ASP A 80 -1.30 8.08 8.30
C ASP A 80 -0.55 6.77 7.94
N THR A 81 -1.30 5.71 7.62
CA THR A 81 -0.70 4.40 7.40
C THR A 81 -0.39 4.09 5.94
N THR A 82 -0.69 4.98 5.02
CA THR A 82 -0.33 4.82 3.60
C THR A 82 1.17 4.85 3.38
N LEU A 83 1.89 5.80 4.02
CA LEU A 83 3.32 5.90 3.88
C LEU A 83 4.03 4.98 4.87
N SER A 84 4.98 4.22 4.36
CA SER A 84 5.92 3.43 5.16
C SER A 84 7.34 3.73 4.70
N PHE A 85 8.26 3.89 5.63
CA PHE A 85 9.69 4.12 5.38
C PHE A 85 10.52 2.89 5.73
N SER A 86 9.90 1.71 5.63
CA SER A 86 10.55 0.41 5.86
C SER A 86 11.49 0.01 4.72
N GLU A 87 12.30 -1.00 4.97
CA GLU A 87 13.16 -1.59 3.93
C GLU A 87 12.37 -2.08 2.71
N ASN A 88 11.22 -2.75 2.94
CA ASN A 88 10.36 -3.19 1.85
C ASN A 88 9.87 -2.01 0.99
N ALA A 89 9.50 -0.89 1.62
CA ALA A 89 9.09 0.30 0.89
C ALA A 89 10.28 0.91 0.10
N ARG A 90 11.50 0.91 0.67
CA ARG A 90 12.70 1.39 0.01
C ARG A 90 13.01 0.58 -1.26
N VAL A 91 13.03 -0.73 -1.15
CA VAL A 91 13.31 -1.63 -2.29
C VAL A 91 12.25 -1.47 -3.38
N ALA A 92 10.96 -1.47 -2.99
CA ALA A 92 9.86 -1.31 -3.94
C ALA A 92 9.86 0.08 -4.61
N PHE A 93 10.22 1.15 -3.88
CA PHE A 93 10.32 2.50 -4.43
C PHE A 93 11.41 2.61 -5.49
N ARG A 94 12.57 2.00 -5.27
CA ARG A 94 13.66 1.96 -6.26
C ARG A 94 13.23 1.28 -7.55
N SER A 95 12.54 0.15 -7.45
CA SER A 95 11.95 -0.51 -8.62
C SER A 95 10.94 0.37 -9.33
N TRP A 96 10.02 0.99 -8.61
CA TRP A 96 9.02 1.91 -9.14
C TRP A 96 9.65 3.11 -9.88
N LEU A 97 10.72 3.68 -9.32
CA LEU A 97 11.48 4.75 -9.97
C LEU A 97 12.14 4.29 -11.27
N LYS A 98 12.71 3.08 -11.25
CA LYS A 98 13.32 2.49 -12.44
C LYS A 98 12.28 2.28 -13.56
N ASP A 99 11.11 1.76 -13.20
CA ASP A 99 10.02 1.57 -14.16
C ASP A 99 9.50 2.90 -14.72
N LYS A 100 9.45 3.94 -13.88
CA LYS A 100 8.96 5.25 -14.25
C LYS A 100 9.93 6.05 -15.13
N TYR A 101 11.21 6.03 -14.81
CA TYR A 101 12.21 6.90 -15.44
C TYR A 101 13.12 6.16 -16.43
N GLY A 102 13.26 4.84 -16.32
CA GLY A 102 14.14 4.02 -17.14
C GLY A 102 15.64 4.24 -16.89
N ASP A 103 16.09 5.48 -16.76
CA ASP A 103 17.49 5.87 -16.51
C ASP A 103 17.57 6.83 -15.32
N VAL A 104 18.66 6.70 -14.54
CA VAL A 104 18.92 7.57 -13.38
C VAL A 104 19.22 9.02 -13.78
N ALA A 105 19.77 9.26 -14.99
CA ALA A 105 19.97 10.60 -15.51
C ALA A 105 18.64 11.31 -15.78
N ASP A 106 17.62 10.58 -16.23
CA ASP A 106 16.27 11.10 -16.43
C ASP A 106 15.60 11.42 -15.09
N LEU A 107 15.77 10.59 -14.08
CA LEU A 107 15.34 10.87 -12.72
C LEU A 107 16.00 12.15 -12.18
N ASN A 108 17.33 12.26 -12.27
CA ASN A 108 18.08 13.43 -11.79
C ASN A 108 17.59 14.72 -12.47
N ARG A 109 17.37 14.67 -13.78
CA ARG A 109 16.85 15.80 -14.54
C ARG A 109 15.42 16.17 -14.11
N ALA A 110 14.54 15.20 -13.98
CA ALA A 110 13.14 15.40 -13.56
C ALA A 110 13.01 15.96 -12.14
N TRP A 111 13.91 15.56 -11.25
CA TRP A 111 13.93 16.06 -9.87
C TRP A 111 14.70 17.36 -9.69
N GLY A 112 15.44 17.82 -10.72
CA GLY A 112 16.35 18.96 -10.59
C GLY A 112 17.46 18.69 -9.57
N ALA A 113 17.97 17.46 -9.54
CA ALA A 113 18.84 16.94 -8.48
C ALA A 113 20.22 17.60 -8.40
N VAL A 114 20.63 18.36 -9.44
CA VAL A 114 21.85 19.17 -9.41
C VAL A 114 21.85 20.19 -8.26
N PHE A 115 20.67 20.64 -7.82
CA PHE A 115 20.54 21.56 -6.68
C PHE A 115 20.97 20.86 -5.38
N TRP A 116 21.88 21.49 -4.65
CA TRP A 116 22.51 20.95 -3.43
C TRP A 116 23.21 19.59 -3.62
N SER A 117 23.69 19.29 -4.83
CA SER A 117 24.42 18.06 -5.14
C SER A 117 23.65 16.78 -4.80
N GLN A 118 22.34 16.77 -5.10
CA GLN A 118 21.45 15.65 -4.81
C GLN A 118 21.38 14.62 -5.95
N GLU A 119 22.30 14.66 -6.91
CA GLU A 119 22.33 13.73 -8.03
C GLU A 119 22.69 12.31 -7.56
N TYR A 120 21.97 11.34 -8.10
CA TYR A 120 22.20 9.92 -7.89
C TYR A 120 22.97 9.31 -9.06
N ARG A 121 23.84 8.34 -8.78
CA ARG A 121 24.59 7.57 -9.79
C ARG A 121 23.84 6.30 -10.21
N SER A 122 22.95 5.80 -9.35
CA SER A 122 22.09 4.65 -9.61
C SER A 122 20.79 4.76 -8.81
N PHE A 123 19.76 4.01 -9.19
CA PHE A 123 18.53 3.90 -8.42
C PHE A 123 18.76 3.29 -7.02
N ASP A 124 19.83 2.49 -6.85
CA ASP A 124 20.15 1.86 -5.56
C ASP A 124 20.64 2.86 -4.51
N GLU A 125 21.00 4.07 -4.90
CA GLU A 125 21.36 5.14 -3.98
C GLU A 125 20.14 5.91 -3.45
N VAL A 126 18.97 5.73 -4.04
CA VAL A 126 17.78 6.49 -3.66
C VAL A 126 17.16 5.90 -2.40
N ASP A 127 17.07 6.67 -1.35
CA ASP A 127 16.34 6.33 -0.12
C ASP A 127 14.98 7.02 -0.06
N PRO A 128 14.03 6.55 0.75
CA PRO A 128 12.80 7.28 1.02
C PRO A 128 13.05 8.69 1.57
N PRO A 129 12.23 9.71 1.20
CA PRO A 129 12.48 11.12 1.55
C PRO A 129 12.05 11.45 2.99
N PHE A 130 12.73 10.91 3.99
CA PHE A 130 12.43 11.13 5.40
C PHE A 130 13.70 11.31 6.24
N GLN A 131 13.57 11.89 7.42
CA GLN A 131 14.66 12.16 8.37
C GLN A 131 15.80 13.02 7.79
N THR A 132 15.51 13.81 6.77
CA THR A 132 16.42 14.84 6.27
C THR A 132 16.44 16.03 7.22
N VAL A 133 17.51 16.83 7.21
CA VAL A 133 17.68 17.99 8.10
C VAL A 133 16.59 19.06 7.87
N THR A 134 16.24 19.25 6.61
CA THR A 134 15.09 20.08 6.17
C THR A 134 14.20 19.24 5.28
N GLU A 135 13.21 19.82 4.63
CA GLU A 135 12.36 19.09 3.68
C GLU A 135 13.20 18.53 2.54
N ALA A 136 13.00 17.25 2.24
CA ALA A 136 13.60 16.61 1.08
C ALA A 136 13.09 17.25 -0.23
N ASN A 137 13.79 17.01 -1.32
CA ASN A 137 13.44 17.49 -2.66
C ASN A 137 11.93 17.31 -2.96
N PRO A 138 11.21 18.37 -3.38
CA PRO A 138 9.75 18.32 -3.60
C PRO A 138 9.33 17.23 -4.61
N SER A 139 10.08 17.05 -5.68
CA SER A 139 9.80 16.03 -6.71
C SER A 139 9.99 14.63 -6.15
N HIS A 140 11.03 14.41 -5.34
CA HIS A 140 11.27 13.17 -4.63
C HIS A 140 10.11 12.84 -3.67
N ARG A 141 9.67 13.82 -2.86
CA ARG A 141 8.52 13.66 -1.95
C ARG A 141 7.23 13.34 -2.71
N LEU A 142 7.00 14.02 -3.83
CA LEU A 142 5.82 13.80 -4.65
C LEU A 142 5.82 12.39 -5.25
N ASP A 143 6.95 11.93 -5.76
CA ASP A 143 7.07 10.58 -6.31
C ASP A 143 6.94 9.50 -5.24
N TYR A 144 7.45 9.75 -4.03
CA TYR A 144 7.24 8.83 -2.93
C TYR A 144 5.77 8.71 -2.51
N ARG A 145 5.02 9.81 -2.57
CA ARG A 145 3.56 9.78 -2.33
C ARG A 145 2.82 9.04 -3.43
N ARG A 146 3.18 9.25 -4.70
CA ARG A 146 2.61 8.51 -5.83
C ARG A 146 2.88 7.02 -5.72
N PHE A 147 4.14 6.66 -5.48
CA PHE A 147 4.52 5.29 -5.21
C PHE A 147 3.71 4.67 -4.07
N SER A 148 3.60 5.36 -2.94
CA SER A 148 2.84 4.85 -1.79
C SER A 148 1.36 4.67 -2.10
N SER A 149 0.76 5.58 -2.88
CA SER A 149 -0.59 5.44 -3.41
C SER A 149 -0.72 4.18 -4.29
N ASP A 150 0.20 3.99 -5.23
CA ASP A 150 0.20 2.82 -6.12
C ASP A 150 0.30 1.50 -5.34
N GLN A 151 1.04 1.47 -4.21
CA GLN A 151 1.10 0.29 -3.35
C GLN A 151 -0.26 -0.02 -2.68
N VAL A 152 -1.01 0.99 -2.27
CA VAL A 152 -2.37 0.81 -1.73
C VAL A 152 -3.30 0.28 -2.84
N VAL A 153 -3.24 0.87 -4.04
CA VAL A 153 -4.02 0.41 -5.20
C VAL A 153 -3.71 -1.04 -5.54
N ARG A 154 -2.43 -1.40 -5.61
CA ARG A 154 -1.97 -2.78 -5.84
C ARG A 154 -2.51 -3.75 -4.78
N PHE A 155 -2.43 -3.36 -3.51
CA PHE A 155 -2.91 -4.17 -2.39
C PHE A 155 -4.43 -4.39 -2.45
N ASN A 156 -5.19 -3.35 -2.80
CA ASN A 156 -6.63 -3.45 -3.00
C ASN A 156 -6.97 -4.33 -4.20
N ARG A 157 -6.33 -4.10 -5.35
CA ARG A 157 -6.57 -4.85 -6.60
C ARG A 157 -6.36 -6.35 -6.41
N GLN A 158 -5.33 -6.76 -5.71
CA GLN A 158 -5.09 -8.17 -5.41
C GLN A 158 -6.29 -8.81 -4.69
N GLN A 159 -6.95 -8.10 -3.79
CA GLN A 159 -8.12 -8.60 -3.07
C GLN A 159 -9.36 -8.59 -3.96
N THR A 160 -9.60 -7.52 -4.70
CA THR A 160 -10.74 -7.44 -5.61
C THR A 160 -10.70 -8.49 -6.71
N ASP A 161 -9.53 -8.77 -7.28
CA ASP A 161 -9.34 -9.82 -8.30
C ASP A 161 -9.72 -11.20 -7.75
N ILE A 162 -9.28 -11.52 -6.54
CA ILE A 162 -9.61 -12.79 -5.87
C ILE A 162 -11.12 -12.88 -5.59
N ILE A 163 -11.74 -11.80 -5.13
CA ILE A 163 -13.16 -11.77 -4.85
C ILE A 163 -13.97 -11.91 -6.15
N ARG A 164 -13.60 -11.20 -7.21
CA ARG A 164 -14.24 -11.32 -8.52
C ARG A 164 -14.21 -12.77 -9.04
N GLU A 165 -13.08 -13.46 -8.86
CA GLU A 165 -12.91 -14.86 -9.28
C GLU A 165 -13.86 -15.81 -8.51
N LEU A 166 -13.96 -15.63 -7.18
CA LEU A 166 -14.56 -16.64 -6.28
C LEU A 166 -15.99 -16.29 -5.84
N SER A 167 -16.39 -15.02 -5.98
CA SER A 167 -17.72 -14.49 -5.64
C SER A 167 -18.30 -13.66 -6.80
N PRO A 168 -18.45 -14.25 -7.99
CA PRO A 168 -18.90 -13.51 -9.17
C PRO A 168 -20.30 -12.92 -8.98
N GLY A 169 -20.48 -11.67 -9.41
CA GLY A 169 -21.76 -10.96 -9.33
C GLY A 169 -22.06 -10.29 -7.99
N CYS A 170 -21.16 -10.39 -7.00
CA CYS A 170 -21.25 -9.59 -5.78
C CYS A 170 -20.53 -8.25 -5.97
N ASP A 171 -21.16 -7.17 -5.50
CA ASP A 171 -20.52 -5.85 -5.47
C ASP A 171 -19.35 -5.84 -4.50
N ILE A 172 -18.29 -5.11 -4.87
CA ILE A 172 -17.14 -4.89 -4.03
C ILE A 172 -17.04 -3.40 -3.69
N LEU A 173 -16.88 -3.11 -2.42
CA LEU A 173 -16.76 -1.76 -1.91
C LEU A 173 -15.57 -1.59 -0.97
N HIS A 174 -15.20 -0.35 -0.70
CA HIS A 174 -14.28 0.02 0.37
C HIS A 174 -14.87 1.18 1.17
N ASN A 175 -14.67 1.16 2.50
CA ASN A 175 -15.06 2.28 3.37
C ASN A 175 -13.93 3.31 3.44
N PHE A 176 -14.05 4.34 2.63
CA PHE A 176 -13.10 5.44 2.59
C PHE A 176 -13.22 6.36 3.79
N MET A 177 -12.13 7.03 4.14
CA MET A 177 -12.16 8.17 5.05
C MET A 177 -12.17 9.46 4.23
N GLY A 178 -13.21 10.28 4.37
CA GLY A 178 -13.42 11.48 3.54
C GLY A 178 -12.36 12.59 3.69
N VAL A 179 -11.46 12.45 4.66
CA VAL A 179 -10.36 13.41 4.91
C VAL A 179 -8.99 12.90 4.45
N SER A 180 -8.90 11.65 4.00
CA SER A 180 -7.64 11.07 3.54
C SER A 180 -7.24 11.62 2.17
N THR A 181 -5.96 12.02 2.04
CA THR A 181 -5.38 12.53 0.78
C THR A 181 -4.07 11.82 0.43
N SER A 182 -3.74 10.74 1.13
CA SER A 182 -2.41 10.10 1.00
C SER A 182 -2.36 9.07 -0.12
N PHE A 183 -3.51 8.71 -0.70
CA PHE A 183 -3.60 7.84 -1.88
C PHE A 183 -4.67 8.35 -2.84
N ASP A 184 -4.62 7.90 -4.09
CA ASP A 184 -5.56 8.29 -5.14
C ASP A 184 -6.85 7.45 -5.08
N HIS A 185 -7.93 8.06 -4.62
CA HIS A 185 -9.25 7.45 -4.53
C HIS A 185 -9.84 7.08 -5.91
N PHE A 186 -9.46 7.84 -6.95
CA PHE A 186 -9.91 7.55 -8.31
C PHE A 186 -9.31 6.24 -8.82
N ASP A 187 -8.03 6.01 -8.57
CA ASP A 187 -7.36 4.78 -9.03
C ASP A 187 -7.88 3.54 -8.28
N ILE A 188 -8.10 3.62 -6.98
CA ILE A 188 -8.76 2.54 -6.23
C ILE A 188 -10.20 2.32 -6.72
N GLY A 189 -10.94 3.41 -6.97
CA GLY A 189 -12.34 3.36 -7.41
C GLY A 189 -12.57 2.59 -8.72
N LYS A 190 -11.55 2.46 -9.57
CA LYS A 190 -11.62 1.65 -10.81
C LYS A 190 -11.86 0.17 -10.55
N ASP A 191 -11.44 -0.33 -9.40
CA ASP A 191 -11.53 -1.74 -9.02
C ASP A 191 -12.77 -2.04 -8.15
N LEU A 192 -13.56 -1.02 -7.81
CA LEU A 192 -14.73 -1.10 -6.91
C LEU A 192 -16.05 -0.80 -7.63
N ASP A 193 -17.15 -1.35 -7.13
CA ASP A 193 -18.51 -1.07 -7.60
C ASP A 193 -19.16 0.07 -6.79
N ALA A 194 -18.74 0.24 -5.53
CA ALA A 194 -19.27 1.28 -4.64
C ALA A 194 -18.20 1.79 -3.67
N ALA A 195 -18.40 3.02 -3.23
CA ALA A 195 -17.65 3.64 -2.12
C ALA A 195 -18.59 3.80 -0.92
N SER A 196 -18.06 3.57 0.28
CA SER A 196 -18.75 3.86 1.54
C SER A 196 -17.83 4.61 2.50
N TRP A 197 -18.38 5.17 3.58
CA TRP A 197 -17.68 5.81 4.70
C TRP A 197 -18.51 5.80 5.99
#